data_c670fd82f7f779ccbcd501eda5a8d1b3
#
_entry.id   c670fd82f7f779ccbcd501eda5a8d1b3
#
_cell.length_a   1.000
_cell.length_b   1.000
_cell.length_c   1.000
_cell.angle_alpha   90.00
_cell.angle_beta   90.00
_cell.angle_gamma   90.00
#
_symmetry.space_group_name_H-M   'P 1'
#
loop_
_entity.id
_entity.type
_entity.pdbx_description
1 polymer ?
#
loop_
_entity_poly.entity_id
_entity_poly.type
_entity_poly.pdbx_seq_one_letter_code
_entity_poly.pdbx_strand_id
1 'polypeptide(L)'
;MDNYRLMMLLRNLTMYFSLLLFFSSCSNITSPSIKNIKNAKLIGLNTKTLDFDLDLELFNPNNEALQVKSLKLTALIEGIELDAVDQNYDTKMLGKSTFLLPVNVGLSLKELAKKDSTDIMSKGLRIYNSGAIDLTLHGVLTLSDGVSDKVVNIDHTQNISFSKNIK
;
A
#
# COMPACT_ATOMS: atom_id res chain seq x y z
N MET A 1 -26.79 60.46 -11.83
CA MET A 1 -26.12 59.94 -10.60
C MET A 1 -26.06 58.40 -10.54
N ASP A 2 -26.70 57.71 -11.48
CA ASP A 2 -26.84 56.24 -11.42
C ASP A 2 -25.74 55.43 -12.12
N ASN A 3 -25.11 56.04 -13.15
CA ASN A 3 -24.06 55.30 -13.89
C ASN A 3 -22.78 55.00 -13.09
N TYR A 4 -22.43 55.84 -12.12
CA TYR A 4 -21.27 55.60 -11.26
C TYR A 4 -21.47 54.45 -10.29
N ARG A 5 -22.69 54.33 -9.74
CA ARG A 5 -23.05 53.20 -8.85
C ARG A 5 -23.09 51.88 -9.62
N LEU A 6 -23.60 51.88 -10.83
CA LEU A 6 -23.65 50.69 -11.69
C LEU A 6 -22.24 50.23 -12.08
N MET A 7 -21.33 51.14 -12.43
CA MET A 7 -19.94 50.81 -12.72
C MET A 7 -19.19 50.27 -11.52
N MET A 8 -19.39 50.78 -10.31
CA MET A 8 -18.80 50.24 -9.09
C MET A 8 -19.31 48.82 -8.77
N LEU A 9 -20.61 48.58 -8.94
CA LEU A 9 -21.21 47.27 -8.75
C LEU A 9 -20.67 46.24 -9.75
N LEU A 10 -20.58 46.57 -11.01
CA LEU A 10 -19.99 45.72 -12.05
C LEU A 10 -18.52 45.40 -11.77
N ARG A 11 -17.72 46.37 -11.35
CA ARG A 11 -16.30 46.20 -11.02
C ARG A 11 -16.12 45.28 -9.81
N ASN A 12 -16.97 45.41 -8.79
CA ASN A 12 -16.92 44.56 -7.63
C ASN A 12 -17.40 43.13 -7.97
N LEU A 13 -18.44 42.98 -8.79
CA LEU A 13 -18.95 41.69 -9.22
C LEU A 13 -17.91 40.92 -10.06
N THR A 14 -17.18 41.58 -10.96
CA THR A 14 -16.10 40.92 -11.73
C THR A 14 -14.94 40.50 -10.84
N MET A 15 -14.61 41.27 -9.81
CA MET A 15 -13.57 40.93 -8.85
C MET A 15 -13.95 39.72 -7.99
N TYR A 16 -15.21 39.62 -7.52
CA TYR A 16 -15.70 38.45 -6.80
C TYR A 16 -15.83 37.19 -7.69
N PHE A 17 -16.24 37.37 -8.94
CA PHE A 17 -16.32 36.28 -9.91
C PHE A 17 -14.93 35.73 -10.27
N SER A 18 -13.94 36.60 -10.42
CA SER A 18 -12.54 36.17 -10.62
C SER A 18 -11.97 35.41 -9.44
N LEU A 19 -12.32 35.79 -8.20
CA LEU A 19 -11.85 35.12 -6.98
C LEU A 19 -12.46 33.73 -6.83
N LEU A 20 -13.72 33.52 -7.26
CA LEU A 20 -14.39 32.21 -7.21
C LEU A 20 -13.79 31.17 -8.15
N LEU A 21 -13.13 31.59 -9.25
CA LEU A 21 -12.52 30.66 -10.21
C LEU A 21 -11.23 30.01 -9.72
N PHE A 22 -10.61 30.53 -8.65
CA PHE A 22 -9.38 29.95 -8.08
C PHE A 22 -9.62 28.77 -7.15
N PHE A 23 -10.85 28.49 -6.73
CA PHE A 23 -11.14 27.42 -5.77
C PHE A 23 -11.52 26.06 -6.39
N SER A 24 -11.52 25.92 -7.72
CA SER A 24 -11.93 24.69 -8.40
C SER A 24 -10.77 23.75 -8.74
N SER A 25 -9.59 23.89 -8.14
CA SER A 25 -8.52 22.91 -8.29
C SER A 25 -8.71 21.73 -7.35
N CYS A 26 -9.77 20.95 -7.56
CA CYS A 26 -9.82 19.59 -7.03
C CYS A 26 -8.84 18.73 -7.83
N SER A 27 -7.64 18.50 -7.31
CA SER A 27 -6.74 17.50 -7.85
C SER A 27 -7.37 16.11 -7.60
N ASN A 28 -7.98 15.53 -8.62
CA ASN A 28 -8.41 14.14 -8.57
C ASN A 28 -7.16 13.25 -8.56
N ILE A 29 -6.72 12.86 -7.37
CA ILE A 29 -5.63 11.89 -7.22
C ILE A 29 -6.13 10.53 -7.67
N THR A 30 -5.50 10.01 -8.72
CA THR A 30 -5.70 8.64 -9.16
C THR A 30 -4.99 7.69 -8.19
N SER A 31 -5.69 6.66 -7.75
CA SER A 31 -5.12 5.68 -6.82
C SER A 31 -3.91 4.97 -7.43
N PRO A 32 -2.79 4.93 -6.71
CA PRO A 32 -1.67 4.07 -7.08
C PRO A 32 -2.08 2.60 -7.19
N SER A 33 -1.37 1.87 -8.03
CA SER A 33 -1.63 0.45 -8.26
C SER A 33 -0.45 -0.41 -7.84
N ILE A 34 -0.73 -1.58 -7.27
CA ILE A 34 0.28 -2.62 -7.08
C ILE A 34 0.54 -3.24 -8.45
N LYS A 35 1.81 -3.35 -8.81
CA LYS A 35 2.27 -3.98 -10.05
C LYS A 35 2.73 -5.40 -9.81
N ASN A 36 3.58 -5.59 -8.81
CA ASN A 36 4.17 -6.88 -8.49
C ASN A 36 4.58 -6.94 -7.01
N ILE A 37 4.86 -8.15 -6.55
CA ILE A 37 5.60 -8.43 -5.34
C ILE A 37 6.98 -8.88 -5.76
N LYS A 38 8.04 -8.24 -5.25
CA LYS A 38 9.43 -8.50 -5.62
C LYS A 38 10.29 -8.83 -4.40
N ASN A 39 11.49 -9.31 -4.66
CA ASN A 39 12.56 -9.51 -3.66
C ASN A 39 12.13 -10.32 -2.43
N ALA A 40 11.18 -11.24 -2.58
CA ALA A 40 10.71 -12.05 -1.47
C ALA A 40 11.86 -12.92 -0.90
N LYS A 41 12.07 -12.83 0.41
CA LYS A 41 13.12 -13.55 1.13
C LYS A 41 12.56 -14.12 2.41
N LEU A 42 12.83 -15.40 2.67
CA LEU A 42 12.64 -16.01 3.97
C LEU A 42 13.85 -15.61 4.84
N ILE A 43 13.64 -14.77 5.86
CA ILE A 43 14.72 -14.21 6.69
C ILE A 43 14.81 -14.84 8.06
N GLY A 44 13.72 -15.43 8.55
CA GLY A 44 13.66 -16.07 9.85
C GLY A 44 12.90 -17.38 9.79
N LEU A 45 13.50 -18.43 10.31
CA LEU A 45 12.83 -19.69 10.63
C LEU A 45 13.28 -20.09 12.01
N ASN A 46 12.43 -19.85 12.98
CA ASN A 46 12.66 -20.30 14.35
C ASN A 46 11.47 -21.12 14.84
N THR A 47 11.55 -21.65 16.06
CA THR A 47 10.47 -22.47 16.63
C THR A 47 9.15 -21.73 16.88
N LYS A 48 9.11 -20.42 16.66
CA LYS A 48 7.95 -19.58 16.99
C LYS A 48 7.40 -18.83 15.78
N THR A 49 8.26 -18.40 14.85
CA THR A 49 7.88 -17.55 13.72
C THR A 49 8.56 -17.96 12.42
N LEU A 50 7.90 -17.64 11.32
CA LEU A 50 8.40 -17.68 9.97
C LEU A 50 8.27 -16.27 9.41
N ASP A 51 9.39 -15.62 9.10
CA ASP A 51 9.41 -14.22 8.73
C ASP A 51 9.86 -14.04 7.29
N PHE A 52 9.09 -13.25 6.53
CA PHE A 52 9.37 -12.91 5.14
C PHE A 52 9.59 -11.40 5.00
N ASP A 53 10.64 -11.02 4.30
CA ASP A 53 10.78 -9.68 3.72
C ASP A 53 10.34 -9.72 2.26
N LEU A 54 9.61 -8.72 1.85
CA LEU A 54 9.21 -8.54 0.45
C LEU A 54 9.07 -7.06 0.11
N ASP A 55 9.12 -6.74 -1.18
CA ASP A 55 8.90 -5.40 -1.69
C ASP A 55 7.60 -5.36 -2.50
N LEU A 56 6.68 -4.47 -2.12
CA LEU A 56 5.52 -4.14 -2.95
C LEU A 56 5.93 -3.13 -4.01
N GLU A 57 5.86 -3.51 -5.27
CA GLU A 57 6.08 -2.60 -6.40
C GLU A 57 4.80 -1.81 -6.69
N LEU A 58 4.82 -0.54 -6.32
CA LEU A 58 3.71 0.41 -6.48
C LEU A 58 4.00 1.35 -7.66
N PHE A 59 2.99 1.70 -8.44
CA PHE A 59 3.09 2.73 -9.47
C PHE A 59 2.21 3.92 -9.11
N ASN A 60 2.81 5.12 -9.07
CA ASN A 60 2.08 6.37 -8.89
C ASN A 60 1.70 6.96 -10.27
N PRO A 61 0.41 6.93 -10.65
CA PRO A 61 -0.04 7.48 -11.93
C PRO A 61 -0.19 9.01 -11.92
N ASN A 62 -0.02 9.67 -10.77
CA ASN A 62 -0.15 11.12 -10.63
C ASN A 62 1.12 11.84 -11.07
N ASN A 63 1.01 13.13 -11.37
CA ASN A 63 2.19 13.96 -11.66
C ASN A 63 2.93 14.35 -10.37
N GLU A 64 2.19 14.51 -9.28
CA GLU A 64 2.70 14.89 -7.97
C GLU A 64 3.22 13.67 -7.20
N ALA A 65 4.16 13.94 -6.31
CA ALA A 65 4.63 12.95 -5.37
C ALA A 65 3.56 12.69 -4.29
N LEU A 66 3.44 11.43 -3.88
CA LEU A 66 2.60 11.03 -2.76
C LEU A 66 3.48 10.55 -1.59
N GLN A 67 3.13 10.93 -0.38
CA GLN A 67 3.77 10.42 0.83
C GLN A 67 3.07 9.15 1.27
N VAL A 68 3.83 8.08 1.45
CA VAL A 68 3.34 6.83 2.07
C VAL A 68 3.31 7.03 3.58
N LYS A 69 2.15 6.87 4.20
CA LYS A 69 1.92 7.06 5.65
C LYS A 69 1.91 5.74 6.40
N SER A 70 1.05 4.83 5.99
CA SER A 70 0.90 3.55 6.66
C SER A 70 0.41 2.47 5.72
N LEU A 71 0.71 1.23 6.08
CA LEU A 71 0.26 0.03 5.41
C LEU A 71 -0.33 -0.92 6.45
N LYS A 72 -1.58 -1.33 6.25
CA LYS A 72 -2.24 -2.36 7.05
C LYS A 72 -2.64 -3.49 6.13
N LEU A 73 -2.05 -4.65 6.34
CA LEU A 73 -2.27 -5.83 5.50
C LEU A 73 -2.61 -7.05 6.34
N THR A 74 -3.43 -7.90 5.77
CA THR A 74 -3.49 -9.33 6.06
C THR A 74 -2.92 -10.06 4.84
N ALA A 75 -1.98 -10.94 5.08
CA ALA A 75 -1.38 -11.76 4.04
C ALA A 75 -1.80 -13.23 4.21
N LEU A 76 -2.05 -13.92 3.09
CA LEU A 76 -2.31 -15.35 3.09
C LEU A 76 -1.25 -16.04 2.23
N ILE A 77 -0.60 -17.06 2.78
CA ILE A 77 0.30 -17.96 2.05
C ILE A 77 -0.39 -19.30 1.91
N GLU A 78 -0.63 -19.77 0.69
CA GLU A 78 -1.35 -21.02 0.41
C GLU A 78 -2.68 -21.11 1.20
N GLY A 79 -3.37 -19.98 1.37
CA GLY A 79 -4.61 -19.87 2.14
C GLY A 79 -4.43 -19.86 3.67
N ILE A 80 -3.19 -19.87 4.18
CA ILE A 80 -2.89 -19.72 5.61
C ILE A 80 -2.73 -18.23 5.89
N GLU A 81 -3.57 -17.69 6.77
CA GLU A 81 -3.49 -16.29 7.20
C GLU A 81 -2.25 -16.06 8.07
N LEU A 82 -1.48 -15.05 7.72
CA LEU A 82 -0.31 -14.58 8.45
C LEU A 82 -0.70 -13.54 9.50
N ASP A 83 0.26 -13.19 10.35
CA ASP A 83 0.07 -12.09 11.30
C ASP A 83 -0.22 -10.78 10.56
N ALA A 84 -1.14 -9.98 11.11
CA ALA A 84 -1.49 -8.71 10.51
C ALA A 84 -0.28 -7.76 10.52
N VAL A 85 -0.03 -7.14 9.38
CA VAL A 85 0.99 -6.12 9.21
C VAL A 85 0.37 -4.76 9.49
N ASP A 86 0.96 -3.99 10.40
CA ASP A 86 0.63 -2.59 10.65
C ASP A 86 1.95 -1.80 10.71
N GLN A 87 2.33 -1.19 9.59
CA GLN A 87 3.60 -0.50 9.43
C GLN A 87 3.37 0.97 9.05
N ASN A 88 4.12 1.85 9.72
CA ASN A 88 4.15 3.27 9.41
C ASN A 88 5.38 3.59 8.56
N TYR A 89 5.19 4.51 7.63
CA TYR A 89 6.23 4.96 6.71
C TYR A 89 6.31 6.48 6.72
N ASP A 90 7.48 7.00 6.39
CA ASP A 90 7.71 8.42 6.09
C ASP A 90 8.55 8.53 4.83
N THR A 91 7.97 8.09 3.72
CA THR A 91 8.68 8.02 2.45
C THR A 91 7.82 8.56 1.31
N LYS A 92 8.46 9.09 0.27
CA LYS A 92 7.78 9.68 -0.87
C LYS A 92 7.88 8.80 -2.10
N MET A 93 6.73 8.58 -2.71
CA MET A 93 6.60 7.96 -4.02
C MET A 93 6.48 9.06 -5.07
N LEU A 94 7.50 9.26 -5.91
CA LEU A 94 7.52 10.30 -6.92
C LEU A 94 6.39 10.13 -7.94
N GLY A 95 5.98 11.23 -8.58
CA GLY A 95 4.98 11.19 -9.63
C GLY A 95 5.47 10.43 -10.86
N LYS A 96 4.56 9.75 -11.56
CA LYS A 96 4.81 8.94 -12.77
C LYS A 96 5.95 7.94 -12.61
N SER A 97 6.15 7.43 -11.40
CA SER A 97 7.25 6.53 -11.09
C SER A 97 6.79 5.25 -10.40
N THR A 98 7.65 4.26 -10.47
CA THR A 98 7.52 3.02 -9.70
C THR A 98 8.32 3.16 -8.41
N PHE A 99 7.76 2.65 -7.31
CA PHE A 99 8.33 2.69 -5.98
C PHE A 99 8.28 1.29 -5.36
N LEU A 100 9.36 0.89 -4.68
CA LEU A 100 9.41 -0.35 -3.91
C LEU A 100 9.16 -0.04 -2.44
N LEU A 101 8.07 -0.54 -1.90
CA LEU A 101 7.70 -0.41 -0.50
C LEU A 101 8.11 -1.70 0.24
N PRO A 102 9.11 -1.65 1.13
CA PRO A 102 9.52 -2.82 1.88
C PRO A 102 8.46 -3.19 2.92
N VAL A 103 8.13 -4.47 3.00
CA VAL A 103 7.15 -5.03 3.93
C VAL A 103 7.75 -6.26 4.60
N ASN A 104 7.62 -6.32 5.92
CA ASN A 104 7.94 -7.52 6.69
C ASN A 104 6.63 -8.20 7.09
N VAL A 105 6.53 -9.51 6.81
CA VAL A 105 5.35 -10.32 7.09
C VAL A 105 5.76 -11.51 7.96
N GLY A 106 5.20 -11.59 9.16
CA GLY A 106 5.46 -12.68 10.09
C GLY A 106 4.35 -13.72 10.07
N LEU A 107 4.69 -14.95 10.43
CA LEU A 107 3.77 -16.04 10.65
C LEU A 107 4.06 -16.68 12.00
N SER A 108 3.12 -16.59 12.94
CA SER A 108 3.25 -17.27 14.23
C SER A 108 2.96 -18.77 14.09
N LEU A 109 3.99 -19.58 14.22
CA LEU A 109 3.85 -21.03 14.20
C LEU A 109 2.99 -21.57 15.35
N LYS A 110 2.94 -20.82 16.46
CA LYS A 110 2.10 -21.17 17.62
C LYS A 110 0.60 -21.02 17.31
N GLU A 111 0.22 -19.97 16.58
CA GLU A 111 -1.17 -19.76 16.17
C GLU A 111 -1.60 -20.81 15.12
N LEU A 112 -0.69 -21.19 14.26
CA LEU A 112 -0.90 -22.28 13.31
C LEU A 112 -1.14 -23.62 14.00
N ALA A 113 -0.33 -23.97 14.99
CA ALA A 113 -0.44 -25.23 15.70
C ALA A 113 -1.79 -25.41 16.44
N LYS A 114 -2.51 -24.33 16.69
CA LYS A 114 -3.84 -24.37 17.30
C LYS A 114 -4.96 -24.70 16.29
N LYS A 115 -4.78 -24.36 15.00
CA LYS A 115 -5.82 -24.49 13.98
C LYS A 115 -5.94 -25.89 13.37
N ASP A 116 -4.84 -26.54 13.04
CA ASP A 116 -4.79 -27.97 12.63
C ASP A 116 -3.33 -28.38 12.37
N SER A 117 -2.74 -29.15 13.30
CA SER A 117 -1.29 -29.34 13.31
C SER A 117 -0.73 -30.19 12.16
N THR A 118 -1.53 -31.09 11.57
CA THR A 118 -1.04 -32.07 10.59
C THR A 118 -0.97 -31.48 9.18
N ASP A 119 -1.97 -30.71 8.78
CA ASP A 119 -2.04 -30.10 7.45
C ASP A 119 -1.04 -28.92 7.31
N ILE A 120 -0.86 -28.16 8.39
CA ILE A 120 0.03 -27.00 8.41
C ILE A 120 1.49 -27.39 8.28
N MET A 121 1.91 -28.47 8.94
CA MET A 121 3.30 -28.94 8.86
C MET A 121 3.62 -29.45 7.46
N SER A 122 2.69 -30.16 6.83
CA SER A 122 2.83 -30.63 5.45
C SER A 122 2.89 -29.48 4.45
N LYS A 123 2.04 -28.45 4.63
CA LYS A 123 2.07 -27.22 3.83
C LYS A 123 3.37 -26.44 4.03
N GLY A 124 3.83 -26.27 5.27
CA GLY A 124 5.09 -25.61 5.58
C GLY A 124 6.30 -26.27 4.93
N LEU A 125 6.39 -27.60 4.99
CA LEU A 125 7.44 -28.36 4.30
C LEU A 125 7.35 -28.22 2.78
N ARG A 126 6.15 -28.24 2.20
CA ARG A 126 5.93 -28.02 0.77
C ARG A 126 6.41 -26.64 0.35
N ILE A 127 6.02 -25.59 1.07
CA ILE A 127 6.46 -24.21 0.86
C ILE A 127 7.99 -24.14 0.90
N TYR A 128 8.58 -24.67 1.96
CA TYR A 128 10.04 -24.68 2.11
C TYR A 128 10.75 -25.39 0.94
N ASN A 129 10.23 -26.51 0.48
CA ASN A 129 10.84 -27.30 -0.58
C ASN A 129 10.67 -26.69 -1.97
N SER A 130 9.48 -26.13 -2.26
CA SER A 130 9.17 -25.55 -3.58
C SER A 130 9.97 -24.29 -3.88
N GLY A 131 10.30 -23.49 -2.87
CA GLY A 131 10.91 -22.17 -3.07
C GLY A 131 9.98 -21.16 -3.75
N ALA A 132 8.69 -21.48 -3.85
CA ALA A 132 7.64 -20.62 -4.39
C ALA A 132 6.37 -20.75 -3.55
N ILE A 133 5.57 -19.68 -3.48
CA ILE A 133 4.32 -19.61 -2.73
C ILE A 133 3.27 -18.80 -3.49
N ASP A 134 2.01 -19.15 -3.28
CA ASP A 134 0.89 -18.30 -3.64
C ASP A 134 0.60 -17.35 -2.48
N LEU A 135 0.91 -16.06 -2.73
CA LEU A 135 0.73 -14.99 -1.75
C LEU A 135 -0.47 -14.14 -2.15
N THR A 136 -1.43 -14.01 -1.25
CA THR A 136 -2.56 -13.10 -1.37
C THR A 136 -2.45 -12.02 -0.31
N LEU A 137 -2.61 -10.77 -0.71
CA LEU A 137 -2.55 -9.59 0.14
C LEU A 137 -3.89 -8.88 0.12
N HIS A 138 -4.46 -8.65 1.31
CA HIS A 138 -5.66 -7.84 1.51
C HIS A 138 -5.36 -6.73 2.50
N GLY A 139 -5.81 -5.51 2.24
CA GLY A 139 -5.61 -4.45 3.21
C GLY A 139 -5.76 -3.05 2.65
N VAL A 140 -5.10 -2.11 3.31
CA VAL A 140 -5.18 -0.69 2.96
C VAL A 140 -3.81 -0.02 3.03
N LEU A 141 -3.54 0.83 2.06
CA LEU A 141 -2.40 1.74 2.01
C LEU A 141 -2.91 3.16 2.19
N THR A 142 -2.38 3.87 3.19
CA THR A 142 -2.69 5.29 3.41
C THR A 142 -1.59 6.15 2.80
N LEU A 143 -1.99 7.05 1.93
CA LEU A 143 -1.13 7.99 1.21
C LEU A 143 -1.57 9.42 1.51
N SER A 144 -0.67 10.38 1.40
CA SER A 144 -0.97 11.81 1.53
C SER A 144 -0.39 12.60 0.37
N ASP A 145 -1.14 13.58 -0.11
CA ASP A 145 -0.68 14.59 -1.06
C ASP A 145 -0.12 15.85 -0.38
N GLY A 146 -0.09 15.84 0.96
CA GLY A 146 0.28 16.99 1.79
C GLY A 146 -0.91 17.84 2.22
N VAL A 147 -2.09 17.64 1.66
CA VAL A 147 -3.34 18.35 2.00
C VAL A 147 -4.35 17.40 2.62
N SER A 148 -4.47 16.20 2.05
CA SER A 148 -5.44 15.17 2.50
C SER A 148 -4.83 13.79 2.44
N ASP A 149 -5.35 12.90 3.28
CA ASP A 149 -5.01 11.49 3.25
C ASP A 149 -5.98 10.74 2.33
N LYS A 150 -5.43 9.79 1.59
CA LYS A 150 -6.14 8.90 0.68
C LYS A 150 -5.91 7.46 1.10
N VAL A 151 -6.98 6.69 1.14
CA VAL A 151 -6.92 5.25 1.42
C VAL A 151 -7.07 4.49 0.11
N VAL A 152 -6.11 3.61 -0.15
CA VAL A 152 -6.08 2.73 -1.33
C VAL A 152 -6.25 1.30 -0.84
N ASN A 153 -7.28 0.62 -1.33
CA ASN A 153 -7.48 -0.79 -1.03
C ASN A 153 -6.47 -1.64 -1.79
N ILE A 154 -5.92 -2.62 -1.08
CA ILE A 154 -5.03 -3.64 -1.60
C ILE A 154 -5.81 -4.95 -1.67
N ASP A 155 -5.83 -5.52 -2.86
CA ASP A 155 -6.30 -6.88 -3.13
C ASP A 155 -5.45 -7.42 -4.28
N HIS A 156 -4.46 -8.25 -3.94
CA HIS A 156 -3.47 -8.71 -4.91
C HIS A 156 -3.04 -10.14 -4.60
N THR A 157 -3.10 -11.00 -5.62
CA THR A 157 -2.63 -12.38 -5.54
C THR A 157 -1.54 -12.61 -6.57
N GLN A 158 -0.45 -13.22 -6.15
CA GLN A 158 0.69 -13.52 -7.02
C GLN A 158 1.41 -14.79 -6.55
N ASN A 159 1.80 -15.64 -7.52
CA ASN A 159 2.80 -16.67 -7.25
C ASN A 159 4.19 -16.03 -7.22
N ILE A 160 4.89 -16.16 -6.10
CA ILE A 160 6.21 -15.58 -5.90
C ILE A 160 7.24 -16.66 -5.58
N SER A 161 8.43 -16.53 -6.19
CA SER A 161 9.60 -17.29 -5.77
C SER A 161 10.36 -16.51 -4.70
N PHE A 162 10.89 -17.20 -3.72
CA PHE A 162 11.64 -16.58 -2.63
C PHE A 162 13.03 -17.21 -2.46
N SER A 163 13.99 -16.38 -2.03
CA SER A 163 15.31 -16.84 -1.63
C SER A 163 15.32 -17.24 -0.16
N LYS A 164 16.10 -18.27 0.18
CA LYS A 164 16.28 -18.77 1.56
C LYS A 164 17.55 -18.14 2.13
N ASN A 165 17.40 -17.07 2.90
CA ASN A 165 18.48 -16.45 3.68
C ASN A 165 18.26 -16.70 5.18
N ILE A 166 18.29 -17.95 5.58
CA ILE A 166 18.18 -18.34 6.99
C ILE A 166 19.55 -18.14 7.63
N LYS A 167 19.61 -17.19 8.58
CA LYS A 167 20.79 -16.99 9.46
C LYS A 167 20.61 -17.75 10.74
#